data_6f5483600a3b6624b1aa55d6fa6f24cb
#
_entry.id   6f5483600a3b6624b1aa55d6fa6f24cb
#
_cell.length_a   1.000
_cell.length_b   1.000
_cell.length_c   1.000
_cell.angle_alpha   90.00
_cell.angle_beta   90.00
_cell.angle_gamma   90.00
#
_symmetry.space_group_name_H-M   'P 1'
#
loop_
_entity.id
_entity.type
_entity.pdbx_description
1 polymer ?
#
loop_
_entity_poly.entity_id
_entity_poly.type
_entity_poly.pdbx_seq_one_letter_code
_entity_poly.pdbx_strand_id
1 'polypeptide(L)'
;MPTPLAVPLFPTYTELKGIDLDAYPQLTDLLKQNESWFKSHWLWAKEFLVYIGRNKSEHTFSRFRTEVERFLLWTFLIKEKPMDELRKSDILEYADFCWQPPLTWICFASYEKFLPGGGVYIGNKKWAPFRLKIAKGDSTTKPDKSKYRPSQETLAASFTAIISFYTYLMNEEYCTGNPVLIAKKDCRYFIKDAQVKDIKRLTSDQWQHVLDVAVELADSDPNHERSLFLIAALKT
;
A
#
# COMPACT_ATOMS: atom_id res chain seq x y z
N MET A 1 11.90 -4.76 24.20
CA MET A 1 12.75 -3.70 23.65
C MET A 1 11.87 -2.64 23.00
N PRO A 2 12.25 -1.36 22.97
CA PRO A 2 11.48 -0.36 22.26
C PRO A 2 11.43 -0.69 20.78
N THR A 3 10.27 -0.52 20.14
CA THR A 3 10.12 -0.74 18.69
C THR A 3 11.00 0.23 17.92
N PRO A 4 11.83 -0.25 16.98
CA PRO A 4 12.69 0.62 16.17
C PRO A 4 11.85 1.59 15.33
N LEU A 5 12.40 2.78 15.06
CA LEU A 5 11.74 3.77 14.22
C LEU A 5 11.87 3.37 12.74
N ALA A 6 10.78 3.49 12.01
CA ALA A 6 10.80 3.28 10.57
C ALA A 6 11.53 4.43 9.86
N VAL A 7 12.40 4.09 8.93
CA VAL A 7 13.11 5.03 8.04
C VAL A 7 12.62 4.82 6.62
N PRO A 8 12.30 5.88 5.84
CA PRO A 8 11.91 5.71 4.46
C PRO A 8 13.02 5.05 3.62
N LEU A 9 12.65 4.08 2.78
CA LEU A 9 13.60 3.31 1.98
C LEU A 9 13.61 3.72 0.50
N PHE A 10 12.50 4.23 -0.03
CA PHE A 10 12.36 4.49 -1.46
C PHE A 10 11.82 5.89 -1.74
N PRO A 11 12.55 6.74 -2.47
CA PRO A 11 12.07 8.04 -2.95
C PRO A 11 11.08 7.90 -4.12
N THR A 12 10.80 8.98 -4.83
CA THR A 12 9.97 8.98 -6.05
C THR A 12 10.60 8.13 -7.15
N TYR A 13 9.82 7.78 -8.18
CA TYR A 13 10.34 6.95 -9.30
C TYR A 13 11.53 7.61 -10.01
N THR A 14 11.43 8.90 -10.26
CA THR A 14 12.47 9.66 -10.96
C THR A 14 13.80 9.65 -10.19
N GLU A 15 13.74 9.83 -8.88
CA GLU A 15 14.91 9.79 -8.00
C GLU A 15 15.44 8.36 -7.83
N LEU A 16 14.55 7.37 -7.68
CA LEU A 16 14.90 5.97 -7.46
C LEU A 16 15.66 5.36 -8.63
N LYS A 17 15.30 5.72 -9.86
CA LYS A 17 15.93 5.18 -11.08
C LYS A 17 17.43 5.40 -11.13
N GLY A 18 17.88 6.56 -10.68
CA GLY A 18 19.30 6.93 -10.66
C GLY A 18 19.79 7.30 -9.26
N ILE A 19 19.29 6.63 -8.22
CA ILE A 19 19.56 7.00 -6.83
C ILE A 19 21.07 6.98 -6.52
N ASP A 20 21.54 8.09 -6.01
CA ASP A 20 22.83 8.20 -5.35
C ASP A 20 22.62 8.00 -3.84
N LEU A 21 23.10 6.91 -3.30
CA LEU A 21 22.91 6.57 -1.88
C LEU A 21 23.64 7.56 -0.95
N ASP A 22 24.69 8.22 -1.41
CA ASP A 22 25.40 9.23 -0.60
C ASP A 22 24.54 10.46 -0.35
N ALA A 23 23.55 10.70 -1.22
CA ALA A 23 22.53 11.73 -1.00
C ALA A 23 21.46 11.34 0.05
N TYR A 24 21.43 10.08 0.54
CA TYR A 24 20.45 9.57 1.50
C TYR A 24 21.13 8.97 2.74
N PRO A 25 21.74 9.78 3.62
CA PRO A 25 22.63 9.30 4.69
C PRO A 25 21.94 8.30 5.62
N GLN A 26 20.70 8.55 6.06
CA GLN A 26 19.98 7.65 6.97
C GLN A 26 19.68 6.27 6.33
N LEU A 27 19.34 6.26 5.04
CA LEU A 27 19.17 5.01 4.29
C LEU A 27 20.50 4.28 4.16
N THR A 28 21.55 5.00 3.82
CA THR A 28 22.91 4.46 3.69
C THR A 28 23.40 3.87 5.00
N ASP A 29 23.17 4.56 6.11
CA ASP A 29 23.52 4.06 7.45
C ASP A 29 22.75 2.78 7.78
N LEU A 30 21.43 2.74 7.51
CA LEU A 30 20.62 1.53 7.72
C LEU A 30 21.18 0.34 6.92
N LEU A 31 21.57 0.57 5.67
CA LEU A 31 22.07 -0.48 4.79
C LEU A 31 23.51 -0.93 5.10
N LYS A 32 24.32 -0.06 5.75
CA LYS A 32 25.71 -0.36 6.12
C LYS A 32 25.87 -0.94 7.52
N GLN A 33 25.04 -0.52 8.48
CA GLN A 33 25.19 -0.88 9.90
C GLN A 33 24.63 -2.25 10.24
N ASN A 34 23.82 -2.81 9.36
CA ASN A 34 23.15 -4.07 9.60
C ASN A 34 23.76 -5.18 8.74
N GLU A 35 23.24 -6.39 8.91
CA GLU A 35 23.72 -7.58 8.22
C GLU A 35 23.83 -7.38 6.70
N SER A 36 24.78 -8.08 6.08
CA SER A 36 25.12 -7.92 4.66
C SER A 36 23.94 -8.06 3.68
N TRP A 37 22.89 -8.77 4.10
CA TRP A 37 21.70 -9.02 3.29
C TRP A 37 20.75 -7.81 3.18
N PHE A 38 20.79 -6.82 4.08
CA PHE A 38 19.94 -5.62 3.98
C PHE A 38 20.15 -4.91 2.64
N LYS A 39 21.40 -4.71 2.27
CA LYS A 39 21.75 -4.02 1.02
C LYS A 39 21.29 -4.80 -0.21
N SER A 40 21.52 -6.11 -0.25
CA SER A 40 21.10 -6.95 -1.38
C SER A 40 19.58 -6.98 -1.53
N HIS A 41 18.83 -7.15 -0.43
CA HIS A 41 17.37 -7.17 -0.46
C HIS A 41 16.77 -5.80 -0.82
N TRP A 42 17.39 -4.71 -0.36
CA TRP A 42 17.01 -3.37 -0.81
C TRP A 42 17.24 -3.18 -2.31
N LEU A 43 18.35 -3.69 -2.86
CA LEU A 43 18.64 -3.64 -4.30
C LEU A 43 17.59 -4.43 -5.10
N TRP A 44 17.24 -5.65 -4.70
CA TRP A 44 16.18 -6.44 -5.34
C TRP A 44 14.83 -5.69 -5.35
N ALA A 45 14.48 -5.08 -4.24
CA ALA A 45 13.26 -4.29 -4.17
C ALA A 45 13.32 -3.02 -5.02
N LYS A 46 14.49 -2.34 -5.08
CA LYS A 46 14.73 -1.21 -5.98
C LYS A 46 14.53 -1.62 -7.44
N GLU A 47 15.11 -2.73 -7.88
CA GLU A 47 15.00 -3.23 -9.25
C GLU A 47 13.54 -3.54 -9.60
N PHE A 48 12.84 -4.24 -8.73
CA PHE A 48 11.41 -4.47 -8.88
C PHE A 48 10.61 -3.16 -9.01
N LEU A 49 10.84 -2.19 -8.13
CA LEU A 49 10.14 -0.91 -8.18
C LEU A 49 10.47 -0.10 -9.42
N VAL A 50 11.70 -0.15 -9.92
CA VAL A 50 12.08 0.46 -11.20
C VAL A 50 11.35 -0.22 -12.36
N TYR A 51 11.25 -1.56 -12.35
CA TYR A 51 10.46 -2.31 -13.31
C TYR A 51 8.97 -1.89 -13.28
N ILE A 52 8.36 -1.77 -12.10
CA ILE A 52 6.97 -1.31 -11.96
C ILE A 52 6.80 0.13 -12.46
N GLY A 53 7.69 1.04 -12.09
CA GLY A 53 7.61 2.45 -12.52
C GLY A 53 7.78 2.65 -14.02
N ARG A 54 8.53 1.75 -14.69
CA ARG A 54 8.69 1.75 -16.14
C ARG A 54 7.43 1.27 -16.87
N ASN A 55 6.73 0.27 -16.31
CA ASN A 55 5.71 -0.49 -17.04
C ASN A 55 4.27 -0.21 -16.57
N LYS A 56 4.08 0.57 -15.50
CA LYS A 56 2.77 0.84 -14.89
C LYS A 56 2.57 2.32 -14.62
N SER A 57 1.35 2.71 -14.27
CA SER A 57 1.01 4.09 -13.92
C SER A 57 1.73 4.54 -12.62
N GLU A 58 1.90 5.85 -12.46
CA GLU A 58 2.46 6.47 -11.25
C GLU A 58 1.69 6.06 -9.99
N HIS A 59 0.36 5.98 -10.07
CA HIS A 59 -0.47 5.51 -8.97
C HIS A 59 -0.14 4.06 -8.57
N THR A 60 0.04 3.19 -9.56
CA THR A 60 0.43 1.80 -9.34
C THR A 60 1.83 1.74 -8.71
N PHE A 61 2.80 2.48 -9.23
CA PHE A 61 4.14 2.57 -8.65
C PHE A 61 4.09 3.02 -7.19
N SER A 62 3.38 4.11 -6.90
CA SER A 62 3.26 4.67 -5.54
C SER A 62 2.70 3.64 -4.56
N ARG A 63 1.71 2.85 -4.99
CA ARG A 63 1.14 1.76 -4.19
C ARG A 63 2.16 0.65 -3.95
N PHE A 64 2.79 0.11 -5.00
CA PHE A 64 3.79 -0.95 -4.86
C PHE A 64 4.95 -0.49 -3.98
N ARG A 65 5.44 0.73 -4.18
CA ARG A 65 6.48 1.34 -3.37
C ARG A 65 6.11 1.32 -1.87
N THR A 66 4.89 1.70 -1.54
CA THR A 66 4.41 1.73 -0.15
C THR A 66 4.36 0.32 0.47
N GLU A 67 3.84 -0.66 -0.27
CA GLU A 67 3.69 -2.01 0.26
C GLU A 67 5.02 -2.76 0.37
N VAL A 68 5.87 -2.65 -0.64
CA VAL A 68 7.22 -3.25 -0.63
C VAL A 68 8.09 -2.62 0.46
N GLU A 69 8.05 -1.29 0.61
CA GLU A 69 8.79 -0.61 1.67
C GLU A 69 8.35 -1.05 3.07
N ARG A 70 7.05 -1.17 3.30
CA ARG A 70 6.49 -1.64 4.57
C ARG A 70 6.95 -3.06 4.88
N PHE A 71 6.93 -3.92 3.87
CA PHE A 71 7.39 -5.29 3.99
C PHE A 71 8.88 -5.38 4.30
N LEU A 72 9.74 -4.64 3.57
CA LEU A 72 11.17 -4.60 3.84
C LEU A 72 11.48 -4.07 5.24
N LEU A 73 10.84 -2.99 5.64
CA LEU A 73 11.02 -2.44 6.99
C LEU A 73 10.67 -3.46 8.07
N TRP A 74 9.59 -4.23 7.86
CA TRP A 74 9.23 -5.30 8.78
C TRP A 74 10.29 -6.42 8.80
N THR A 75 10.79 -6.86 7.64
CA THR A 75 11.85 -7.88 7.58
C THR A 75 13.13 -7.41 8.23
N PHE A 76 13.49 -6.14 8.02
CA PHE A 76 14.73 -5.54 8.51
C PHE A 76 14.72 -5.24 10.02
N LEU A 77 13.61 -4.68 10.52
CA LEU A 77 13.58 -4.04 11.83
C LEU A 77 12.76 -4.80 12.87
N ILE A 78 11.89 -5.70 12.45
CA ILE A 78 10.97 -6.42 13.35
C ILE A 78 11.23 -7.91 13.33
N LYS A 79 11.32 -8.50 12.12
CA LYS A 79 11.53 -9.93 11.98
C LYS A 79 13.02 -10.30 12.01
N GLU A 80 13.86 -9.39 11.57
CA GLU A 80 15.33 -9.56 11.48
C GLU A 80 15.70 -10.85 10.74
N LYS A 81 15.05 -11.06 9.58
CA LYS A 81 15.19 -12.27 8.80
C LYS A 81 15.21 -11.99 7.30
N PRO A 82 16.15 -12.60 6.53
CA PRO A 82 16.23 -12.48 5.09
C PRO A 82 14.92 -12.87 4.38
N MET A 83 14.55 -12.15 3.31
CA MET A 83 13.29 -12.40 2.59
C MET A 83 13.24 -13.77 1.92
N ASP A 84 14.35 -14.27 1.42
CA ASP A 84 14.48 -15.58 0.78
C ASP A 84 14.40 -16.76 1.77
N GLU A 85 14.57 -16.49 3.07
CA GLU A 85 14.39 -17.47 4.15
C GLU A 85 13.00 -17.43 4.80
N LEU A 86 12.15 -16.47 4.44
CA LEU A 86 10.81 -16.33 5.02
C LEU A 86 9.93 -17.52 4.65
N ARG A 87 9.20 -18.01 5.65
CA ARG A 87 8.24 -19.11 5.52
C ARG A 87 6.80 -18.61 5.67
N LYS A 88 5.85 -19.48 5.39
CA LYS A 88 4.41 -19.21 5.57
C LYS A 88 4.09 -18.66 6.96
N SER A 89 4.67 -19.24 8.04
CA SER A 89 4.48 -18.75 9.41
C SER A 89 4.89 -17.29 9.59
N ASP A 90 6.04 -16.92 9.03
CA ASP A 90 6.55 -15.55 9.11
C ASP A 90 5.59 -14.57 8.39
N ILE A 91 5.02 -14.98 7.27
CA ILE A 91 4.06 -14.15 6.53
C ILE A 91 2.72 -14.01 7.29
N LEU A 92 2.30 -15.02 8.05
CA LEU A 92 1.14 -14.89 8.94
C LEU A 92 1.41 -13.88 10.07
N GLU A 93 2.62 -13.89 10.64
CA GLU A 93 3.06 -12.84 11.60
C GLU A 93 3.08 -11.45 10.95
N TYR A 94 3.51 -11.34 9.67
CA TYR A 94 3.41 -10.09 8.93
C TYR A 94 1.97 -9.61 8.76
N ALA A 95 1.01 -10.53 8.56
CA ALA A 95 -0.40 -10.17 8.51
C ALA A 95 -0.89 -9.60 9.85
N ASP A 96 -0.50 -10.22 10.97
CA ASP A 96 -0.81 -9.72 12.32
C ASP A 96 -0.17 -8.35 12.57
N PHE A 97 1.08 -8.17 12.16
CA PHE A 97 1.76 -6.89 12.20
C PHE A 97 1.05 -5.80 11.38
N CYS A 98 0.60 -6.10 10.17
CA CYS A 98 -0.17 -5.16 9.35
C CYS A 98 -1.53 -4.83 9.96
N TRP A 99 -2.15 -5.80 10.63
CA TRP A 99 -3.44 -5.62 11.31
C TRP A 99 -3.33 -4.71 12.52
N GLN A 100 -2.25 -4.83 13.29
CA GLN A 100 -2.00 -4.04 14.49
C GLN A 100 -0.52 -3.62 14.58
N PRO A 101 -0.10 -2.65 13.75
CA PRO A 101 1.28 -2.18 13.77
C PRO A 101 1.60 -1.38 15.04
N PRO A 102 2.87 -1.24 15.39
CA PRO A 102 3.31 -0.39 16.50
C PRO A 102 2.85 1.05 16.33
N LEU A 103 2.49 1.72 17.42
CA LEU A 103 1.97 3.10 17.39
C LEU A 103 2.96 4.10 16.78
N THR A 104 4.26 3.84 16.90
CA THR A 104 5.32 4.65 16.29
C THR A 104 5.35 4.55 14.77
N TRP A 105 4.77 3.48 14.20
CA TRP A 105 4.68 3.24 12.76
C TRP A 105 3.39 3.77 12.13
N ILE A 106 2.57 4.50 12.89
CA ILE A 106 1.30 5.06 12.41
C ILE A 106 1.38 6.58 12.39
N CYS A 107 0.97 7.20 11.29
CA CYS A 107 0.77 8.64 11.15
C CYS A 107 -0.71 8.97 10.83
N PHE A 108 -1.10 10.24 10.99
CA PHE A 108 -2.47 10.70 10.72
C PHE A 108 -2.64 11.35 9.35
N ALA A 109 -1.54 11.80 8.74
CA ALA A 109 -1.55 12.48 7.46
C ALA A 109 -0.59 11.82 6.48
N SER A 110 -0.73 12.15 5.20
CA SER A 110 0.27 11.81 4.20
C SER A 110 1.42 12.81 4.31
N TYR A 111 2.62 12.31 4.50
CA TYR A 111 3.85 13.11 4.56
C TYR A 111 4.79 12.68 3.45
N GLU A 112 5.57 13.64 2.96
CA GLU A 112 6.72 13.33 2.12
C GLU A 112 7.69 12.44 2.90
N LYS A 113 8.28 11.46 2.21
CA LYS A 113 9.19 10.49 2.83
C LYS A 113 10.54 11.12 3.15
N PHE A 114 11.03 11.92 2.23
CA PHE A 114 12.33 12.58 2.33
C PHE A 114 12.16 14.08 2.22
N LEU A 115 12.94 14.82 2.98
CA LEU A 115 12.99 16.28 2.95
C LEU A 115 14.38 16.71 2.49
N PRO A 116 14.51 17.67 1.55
CA PRO A 116 15.79 18.20 1.15
C PRO A 116 16.43 19.01 2.29
N GLY A 117 17.71 18.84 2.52
CA GLY A 117 18.45 19.56 3.55
C GLY A 117 19.96 19.55 3.30
N GLY A 118 20.56 20.70 2.98
CA GLY A 118 22.03 20.82 2.84
C GLY A 118 22.65 19.96 1.74
N GLY A 119 21.96 19.75 0.63
CA GLY A 119 22.43 18.93 -0.50
C GLY A 119 22.17 17.42 -0.35
N VAL A 120 21.53 17.00 0.73
CA VAL A 120 21.13 15.61 0.98
C VAL A 120 19.63 15.50 1.25
N TYR A 121 19.11 14.29 1.21
CA TYR A 121 17.71 13.95 1.52
C TYR A 121 17.63 13.29 2.89
N ILE A 122 16.91 13.91 3.82
CA ILE A 122 16.76 13.43 5.19
C ILE A 122 15.38 12.79 5.33
N GLY A 123 15.29 11.61 5.92
CA GLY A 123 14.02 10.95 6.22
C GLY A 123 13.12 11.81 7.10
N ASN A 124 11.90 12.02 6.67
CA ASN A 124 10.93 12.86 7.38
C ASN A 124 10.46 12.17 8.66
N LYS A 125 10.80 12.72 9.82
CA LYS A 125 10.41 12.21 11.14
C LYS A 125 8.90 12.13 11.39
N LYS A 126 8.08 12.86 10.60
CA LYS A 126 6.61 12.81 10.69
C LYS A 126 6.04 11.65 9.88
N TRP A 127 6.81 11.11 8.93
CA TRP A 127 6.39 10.00 8.10
C TRP A 127 6.36 8.69 8.90
N ALA A 128 5.39 7.84 8.57
CA ALA A 128 5.33 6.48 9.06
C ALA A 128 4.68 5.57 8.01
N PRO A 129 4.99 4.24 8.03
CA PRO A 129 4.53 3.30 7.00
C PRO A 129 3.00 3.11 6.96
N PHE A 130 2.32 3.34 8.06
CA PHE A 130 0.88 3.18 8.16
C PHE A 130 0.20 4.53 8.40
N ARG A 131 -0.97 4.71 7.79
CA ARG A 131 -1.76 5.93 7.95
C ARG A 131 -3.16 5.62 8.47
N LEU A 132 -3.51 6.20 9.61
CA LEU A 132 -4.88 6.21 10.12
C LEU A 132 -5.67 7.32 9.42
N LYS A 133 -6.67 6.95 8.62
CA LYS A 133 -7.57 7.92 8.00
C LYS A 133 -8.56 8.42 9.05
N ILE A 134 -8.61 9.72 9.26
CA ILE A 134 -9.59 10.39 10.11
C ILE A 134 -10.79 10.76 9.23
N ALA A 135 -12.00 10.42 9.67
CA ALA A 135 -13.22 10.82 8.97
C ALA A 135 -13.32 12.37 8.92
N LYS A 136 -13.62 12.92 7.75
CA LYS A 136 -13.87 14.35 7.62
C LYS A 136 -15.14 14.69 8.42
N GLY A 137 -15.03 15.61 9.38
CA GLY A 137 -16.17 16.10 10.16
C GLY A 137 -16.19 15.73 11.64
N ASP A 138 -15.35 14.79 12.08
CA ASP A 138 -15.22 14.46 13.51
C ASP A 138 -14.08 15.29 14.15
N SER A 139 -14.39 16.56 14.44
CA SER A 139 -13.45 17.48 15.12
C SER A 139 -13.45 17.30 16.64
N THR A 140 -14.33 16.45 17.18
CA THR A 140 -14.55 16.34 18.63
C THR A 140 -13.70 15.26 19.28
N THR A 141 -13.24 14.25 18.52
CA THR A 141 -12.48 13.13 19.07
C THR A 141 -11.00 13.26 18.67
N LYS A 142 -10.09 13.31 19.66
CA LYS A 142 -8.65 13.23 19.39
C LYS A 142 -8.34 11.92 18.67
N PRO A 143 -7.61 11.96 17.55
CA PRO A 143 -7.26 10.75 16.82
C PRO A 143 -6.43 9.80 17.69
N ASP A 144 -6.87 8.55 17.80
CA ASP A 144 -6.20 7.53 18.60
C ASP A 144 -5.60 6.46 17.67
N LYS A 145 -4.27 6.37 17.65
CA LYS A 145 -3.52 5.40 16.84
C LYS A 145 -3.82 3.95 17.23
N SER A 146 -4.25 3.66 18.47
CA SER A 146 -4.59 2.32 18.91
C SER A 146 -5.82 1.75 18.18
N LYS A 147 -6.64 2.61 17.61
CA LYS A 147 -7.81 2.28 16.80
C LYS A 147 -7.48 1.95 15.34
N TYR A 148 -6.21 2.00 14.94
CA TYR A 148 -5.83 1.60 13.59
C TYR A 148 -6.24 0.15 13.31
N ARG A 149 -6.99 -0.04 12.25
CA ARG A 149 -7.29 -1.36 11.66
C ARG A 149 -7.43 -1.19 10.15
N PRO A 150 -6.71 -1.95 9.35
CA PRO A 150 -6.93 -1.95 7.91
C PRO A 150 -8.24 -2.66 7.58
N SER A 151 -8.87 -2.32 6.46
CA SER A 151 -9.93 -3.18 5.93
C SER A 151 -9.32 -4.46 5.35
N GLN A 152 -10.15 -5.51 5.23
CA GLN A 152 -9.72 -6.78 4.60
C GLN A 152 -9.24 -6.54 3.16
N GLU A 153 -9.94 -5.67 2.42
CA GLU A 153 -9.54 -5.31 1.05
C GLU A 153 -8.18 -4.61 1.02
N THR A 154 -7.90 -3.73 1.99
CA THR A 154 -6.60 -3.05 2.10
C THR A 154 -5.49 -4.07 2.34
N LEU A 155 -5.70 -4.99 3.28
CA LEU A 155 -4.73 -6.04 3.59
C LEU A 155 -4.55 -7.01 2.40
N ALA A 156 -5.65 -7.42 1.75
CA ALA A 156 -5.61 -8.27 0.56
C ALA A 156 -4.85 -7.62 -0.59
N ALA A 157 -4.99 -6.32 -0.73
CA ALA A 157 -4.29 -5.53 -1.71
C ALA A 157 -2.78 -5.41 -1.42
N SER A 158 -2.40 -5.28 -0.13
CA SER A 158 -1.01 -5.33 0.31
C SER A 158 -0.37 -6.68 -0.02
N PHE A 159 -1.05 -7.77 0.33
CA PHE A 159 -0.59 -9.13 0.00
C PHE A 159 -0.44 -9.35 -1.51
N THR A 160 -1.36 -8.82 -2.32
CA THR A 160 -1.26 -8.91 -3.78
C THR A 160 -0.01 -8.21 -4.30
N ALA A 161 0.35 -7.06 -3.76
CA ALA A 161 1.58 -6.35 -4.13
C ALA A 161 2.83 -7.16 -3.75
N ILE A 162 2.87 -7.76 -2.55
CA ILE A 162 4.00 -8.57 -2.10
C ILE A 162 4.07 -9.90 -2.88
N ILE A 163 2.95 -10.52 -3.24
CA ILE A 163 2.92 -11.69 -4.12
C ILE A 163 3.58 -11.36 -5.47
N SER A 164 3.23 -10.21 -6.06
CA SER A 164 3.82 -9.75 -7.32
C SER A 164 5.33 -9.51 -7.18
N PHE A 165 5.75 -8.96 -6.04
CA PHE A 165 7.17 -8.77 -5.73
C PHE A 165 7.91 -10.12 -5.66
N TYR A 166 7.42 -11.10 -4.91
CA TYR A 166 8.04 -12.43 -4.85
C TYR A 166 8.02 -13.15 -6.20
N THR A 167 6.96 -12.98 -7.00
CA THR A 167 6.92 -13.54 -8.36
C THR A 167 8.05 -12.94 -9.22
N TYR A 168 8.29 -11.63 -9.10
CA TYR A 168 9.44 -11.00 -9.76
C TYR A 168 10.77 -11.58 -9.25
N LEU A 169 10.95 -11.69 -7.93
CA LEU A 169 12.18 -12.26 -7.34
C LEU A 169 12.45 -13.70 -7.79
N MET A 170 11.40 -14.50 -7.97
CA MET A 170 11.53 -15.87 -8.51
C MET A 170 11.92 -15.86 -9.98
N ASN A 171 11.38 -14.95 -10.79
CA ASN A 171 11.73 -14.84 -12.20
C ASN A 171 13.16 -14.35 -12.42
N GLU A 172 13.69 -13.55 -11.50
CA GLU A 172 15.09 -13.08 -11.49
C GLU A 172 16.02 -14.03 -10.70
N GLU A 173 15.52 -15.21 -10.30
CA GLU A 173 16.27 -16.25 -9.58
C GLU A 173 16.83 -15.80 -8.21
N TYR A 174 16.29 -14.73 -7.61
CA TYR A 174 16.69 -14.25 -6.28
C TYR A 174 16.10 -15.08 -5.14
N CYS A 175 15.00 -15.79 -5.37
CA CYS A 175 14.41 -16.72 -4.41
C CYS A 175 13.72 -17.90 -5.12
N THR A 176 13.56 -19.01 -4.39
CA THR A 176 13.02 -20.26 -4.94
C THR A 176 11.52 -20.45 -4.74
N GLY A 177 10.86 -19.58 -3.95
CA GLY A 177 9.46 -19.76 -3.62
C GLY A 177 8.75 -18.46 -3.23
N ASN A 178 7.42 -18.52 -3.23
CA ASN A 178 6.55 -17.40 -2.84
C ASN A 178 5.74 -17.77 -1.57
N PRO A 179 6.28 -17.49 -0.36
CA PRO A 179 5.61 -17.84 0.88
C PRO A 179 4.32 -17.05 1.10
N VAL A 180 4.20 -15.87 0.48
CA VAL A 180 3.03 -14.99 0.62
C VAL A 180 1.81 -15.57 -0.11
N LEU A 181 2.02 -16.19 -1.26
CA LEU A 181 0.95 -16.86 -2.00
C LEU A 181 0.34 -18.03 -1.19
N ILE A 182 1.21 -18.77 -0.48
CA ILE A 182 0.77 -19.89 0.37
C ILE A 182 0.06 -19.36 1.62
N ALA A 183 0.64 -18.37 2.30
CA ALA A 183 0.09 -17.81 3.52
C ALA A 183 -1.28 -17.13 3.30
N LYS A 184 -1.49 -16.52 2.13
CA LYS A 184 -2.77 -15.84 1.81
C LYS A 184 -3.98 -16.77 1.89
N LYS A 185 -3.80 -18.05 1.59
CA LYS A 185 -4.90 -19.05 1.62
C LYS A 185 -5.37 -19.35 3.05
N ASP A 186 -4.45 -19.30 4.02
CA ASP A 186 -4.70 -19.71 5.40
C ASP A 186 -4.74 -18.52 6.37
N CYS A 187 -4.61 -17.30 5.86
CA CYS A 187 -4.62 -16.11 6.68
C CYS A 187 -6.03 -15.79 7.17
N ARG A 188 -6.22 -15.77 8.49
CA ARG A 188 -7.52 -15.52 9.15
C ARG A 188 -8.21 -14.22 8.72
N TYR A 189 -7.45 -13.22 8.30
CA TYR A 189 -7.99 -11.94 7.85
C TYR A 189 -8.60 -11.97 6.45
N PHE A 190 -8.43 -13.06 5.71
CA PHE A 190 -9.01 -13.26 4.37
C PHE A 190 -10.15 -14.28 4.37
N ILE A 191 -10.42 -14.91 5.50
CA ILE A 191 -11.60 -15.76 5.67
C ILE A 191 -12.81 -14.82 5.62
N LYS A 192 -13.48 -14.80 4.49
CA LYS A 192 -14.75 -14.11 4.37
C LYS A 192 -15.80 -14.96 5.07
N ASP A 193 -16.35 -14.47 6.16
CA ASP A 193 -17.73 -14.82 6.48
C ASP A 193 -18.53 -14.51 5.22
N ALA A 194 -19.32 -15.47 4.77
CA ALA A 194 -20.15 -15.32 3.58
C ALA A 194 -21.27 -14.31 3.88
N GLN A 195 -20.89 -13.06 4.13
CA GLN A 195 -21.84 -11.96 4.10
C GLN A 195 -22.24 -11.80 2.65
N VAL A 196 -23.44 -12.27 2.36
CA VAL A 196 -24.15 -11.88 1.16
C VAL A 196 -24.19 -10.36 1.18
N LYS A 197 -23.30 -9.72 0.39
CA LYS A 197 -23.39 -8.29 0.17
C LYS A 197 -24.74 -8.10 -0.53
N ASP A 198 -25.69 -7.52 0.17
CA ASP A 198 -26.91 -7.05 -0.47
C ASP A 198 -26.51 -6.16 -1.64
N ILE A 199 -26.70 -6.67 -2.84
CA ILE A 199 -26.47 -5.90 -4.05
C ILE A 199 -27.56 -4.83 -4.01
N LYS A 200 -27.19 -3.60 -3.68
CA LYS A 200 -28.08 -2.45 -3.74
C LYS A 200 -28.50 -2.24 -5.19
N ARG A 201 -29.63 -2.82 -5.53
CA ARG A 201 -30.28 -2.61 -6.81
C ARG A 201 -31.38 -1.58 -6.62
N LEU A 202 -31.52 -0.68 -7.58
CA LEU A 202 -32.67 0.20 -7.63
C LEU A 202 -33.92 -0.65 -7.92
N THR A 203 -35.03 -0.35 -7.26
CA THR A 203 -36.33 -0.89 -7.65
C THR A 203 -36.73 -0.31 -9.01
N SER A 204 -37.70 -0.95 -9.68
CA SER A 204 -38.19 -0.45 -10.97
C SER A 204 -38.66 1.02 -10.88
N ASP A 205 -39.35 1.38 -9.80
CA ASP A 205 -39.85 2.74 -9.59
C ASP A 205 -38.72 3.73 -9.34
N GLN A 206 -37.73 3.34 -8.55
CA GLN A 206 -36.53 4.16 -8.33
C GLN A 206 -35.75 4.35 -9.63
N TRP A 207 -35.65 3.31 -10.45
CA TRP A 207 -35.00 3.37 -11.74
C TRP A 207 -35.74 4.27 -12.71
N GLN A 208 -37.09 4.18 -12.74
CA GLN A 208 -37.90 5.06 -13.57
C GLN A 208 -37.73 6.54 -13.16
N HIS A 209 -37.76 6.82 -11.86
CA HIS A 209 -37.53 8.16 -11.35
C HIS A 209 -36.16 8.73 -11.75
N VAL A 210 -35.09 7.91 -11.69
CA VAL A 210 -33.74 8.31 -12.15
C VAL A 210 -33.74 8.66 -13.63
N LEU A 211 -34.46 7.90 -14.46
CA LEU A 211 -34.58 8.19 -15.89
C LEU A 211 -35.38 9.50 -16.16
N ASP A 212 -36.50 9.67 -15.46
CA ASP A 212 -37.32 10.87 -15.62
C ASP A 212 -36.52 12.16 -15.28
N VAL A 213 -35.80 12.13 -14.16
CA VAL A 213 -34.89 13.24 -13.78
C VAL A 213 -33.76 13.45 -14.79
N ALA A 214 -33.19 12.37 -15.34
CA ALA A 214 -32.15 12.48 -16.35
C ALA A 214 -32.66 13.09 -17.67
N VAL A 215 -33.91 12.78 -18.06
CA VAL A 215 -34.59 13.40 -19.22
C VAL A 215 -34.82 14.90 -18.97
N GLU A 216 -35.41 15.27 -17.82
CA GLU A 216 -35.63 16.67 -17.47
C GLU A 216 -34.34 17.51 -17.49
N LEU A 217 -33.25 16.93 -16.98
CA LEU A 217 -31.94 17.59 -17.00
C LEU A 217 -31.40 17.77 -18.42
N ALA A 218 -31.54 16.75 -19.27
CA ALA A 218 -31.08 16.81 -20.66
C ALA A 218 -31.92 17.79 -21.50
N ASP A 219 -33.24 17.91 -21.22
CA ASP A 219 -34.11 18.90 -21.86
C ASP A 219 -33.78 20.32 -21.45
N SER A 220 -33.29 20.51 -20.22
CA SER A 220 -32.93 21.83 -19.70
C SER A 220 -31.53 22.30 -20.10
N ASP A 221 -30.57 21.37 -20.27
CA ASP A 221 -29.17 21.64 -20.63
C ASP A 221 -28.58 20.49 -21.46
N PRO A 222 -28.18 20.74 -22.74
CA PRO A 222 -27.58 19.74 -23.63
C PRO A 222 -26.33 19.05 -23.07
N ASN A 223 -25.62 19.65 -22.11
CA ASN A 223 -24.48 19.03 -21.48
C ASN A 223 -24.85 17.76 -20.71
N HIS A 224 -26.13 17.57 -20.36
CA HIS A 224 -26.61 16.36 -19.66
C HIS A 224 -27.03 15.21 -20.57
N GLU A 225 -27.11 15.42 -21.92
CA GLU A 225 -27.47 14.35 -22.87
C GLU A 225 -26.54 13.10 -22.74
N ARG A 226 -25.26 13.34 -22.53
CA ARG A 226 -24.29 12.23 -22.30
C ARG A 226 -24.62 11.43 -21.04
N SER A 227 -25.08 12.10 -19.99
CA SER A 227 -25.46 11.44 -18.72
C SER A 227 -26.74 10.63 -18.91
N LEU A 228 -27.73 11.16 -19.62
CA LEU A 228 -28.96 10.46 -19.99
C LEU A 228 -28.65 9.20 -20.80
N PHE A 229 -27.79 9.32 -21.83
CA PHE A 229 -27.38 8.15 -22.63
C PHE A 229 -26.75 7.05 -21.77
N LEU A 230 -25.81 7.41 -20.88
CA LEU A 230 -25.15 6.46 -20.00
C LEU A 230 -26.13 5.77 -19.03
N ILE A 231 -27.05 6.53 -18.45
CA ILE A 231 -28.07 6.00 -17.53
C ILE A 231 -29.02 5.05 -18.29
N ALA A 232 -29.48 5.44 -19.47
CA ALA A 232 -30.36 4.59 -20.28
C ALA A 232 -29.69 3.28 -20.72
N ALA A 233 -28.40 3.32 -21.08
CA ALA A 233 -27.62 2.14 -21.45
C ALA A 233 -27.40 1.15 -20.29
N LEU A 234 -27.49 1.59 -19.04
CA LEU A 234 -27.37 0.69 -17.86
C LEU A 234 -28.67 -0.07 -17.55
N LYS A 235 -29.77 0.25 -18.19
CA LYS A 235 -31.08 -0.43 -18.01
C LYS A 235 -31.18 -1.74 -18.82
N THR A 236 -30.34 -1.90 -19.84
CA THR A 236 -30.29 -3.10 -20.70
C THR A 236 -29.45 -4.18 -20.04
#